data_3b096b20e192b36e06a80a024e37a404
#
_entry.id   3b096b20e192b36e06a80a024e37a404
#
_cell.length_a   1.000
_cell.length_b   1.000
_cell.length_c   1.000
_cell.angle_alpha   90.00
_cell.angle_beta   90.00
_cell.angle_gamma   90.00
#
_symmetry.space_group_name_H-M   'P 1'
#
loop_
_entity.id
_entity.type
_entity.pdbx_description
1 polymer ?
#
loop_
_entity_poly.entity_id
_entity_poly.type
_entity_poly.pdbx_seq_one_letter_code
_entity_poly.pdbx_strand_id
1 'polypeptide(L)'
;MKRLRNLDTNTYEDGSLDKKTKEMPGLVASMVLRCDECIKYHLGKSHELGVTTEQVYEIFAVANIAGGTIVIPHTRCAAEYWEELVKNVQ
;
A
#
# COMPACT_ATOMS: atom_id res chain seq x y z
N MET A 1 -7.65 20.58 3.68
CA MET A 1 -7.54 19.31 2.96
C MET A 1 -6.77 19.44 1.65
N LYS A 2 -6.97 20.54 0.93
CA LYS A 2 -6.27 20.73 -0.35
C LYS A 2 -4.75 20.77 -0.18
N ARG A 3 -4.25 21.46 0.85
CA ARG A 3 -2.80 21.51 1.13
C ARG A 3 -2.23 20.14 1.46
N LEU A 4 -2.99 19.35 2.23
CA LEU A 4 -2.54 18.02 2.62
C LEU A 4 -2.45 17.11 1.40
N ARG A 5 -3.44 17.19 0.49
CA ARG A 5 -3.41 16.42 -0.76
C ARG A 5 -2.22 16.81 -1.63
N ASN A 6 -1.93 18.12 -1.72
CA ASN A 6 -0.80 18.59 -2.51
C ASN A 6 0.51 18.11 -1.92
N LEU A 7 0.64 18.12 -0.60
CA LEU A 7 1.82 17.62 0.08
C LEU A 7 1.99 16.12 -0.16
N ASP A 8 0.91 15.36 -0.05
CA ASP A 8 0.93 13.92 -0.33
C ASP A 8 1.40 13.66 -1.76
N THR A 9 0.77 14.33 -2.74
CA THR A 9 1.12 14.16 -4.14
C THR A 9 2.58 14.49 -4.40
N ASN A 10 3.05 15.61 -3.87
CA ASN A 10 4.42 16.04 -4.08
C ASN A 10 5.43 15.12 -3.42
N THR A 11 5.10 14.59 -2.24
CA THR A 11 5.97 13.68 -1.51
C THR A 11 6.18 12.39 -2.30
N TYR A 12 5.14 11.91 -2.99
CA TYR A 12 5.21 10.65 -3.75
C TYR A 12 5.69 10.83 -5.19
N GLU A 13 5.99 12.08 -5.61
CA GLU A 13 6.57 12.28 -6.94
C GLU A 13 7.96 11.65 -7.02
N ASP A 14 8.39 11.33 -8.26
CA ASP A 14 9.71 10.76 -8.48
C ASP A 14 10.81 11.69 -7.98
N GLY A 15 11.72 11.12 -7.22
CA GLY A 15 12.89 11.81 -6.71
C GLY A 15 14.04 10.82 -6.75
N SER A 16 14.85 10.79 -5.68
CA SER A 16 15.88 9.75 -5.56
C SER A 16 15.25 8.36 -5.55
N LEU A 17 14.02 8.27 -5.01
CA LEU A 17 13.20 7.07 -5.09
C LEU A 17 12.04 7.38 -6.03
N ASP A 18 11.66 6.42 -6.85
CA ASP A 18 10.52 6.63 -7.75
C ASP A 18 9.19 6.42 -7.01
N LYS A 19 8.09 6.79 -7.68
CA LYS A 19 6.75 6.68 -7.11
C LYS A 19 6.44 5.27 -6.63
N LYS A 20 6.75 4.28 -7.46
CA LYS A 20 6.47 2.88 -7.15
C LYS A 20 7.18 2.45 -5.87
N THR A 21 8.46 2.80 -5.76
CA THR A 21 9.26 2.49 -4.58
C THR A 21 8.71 3.17 -3.34
N LYS A 22 8.25 4.41 -3.47
CA LYS A 22 7.70 5.17 -2.34
C LYS A 22 6.38 4.60 -1.85
N GLU A 23 5.56 4.03 -2.75
CA GLU A 23 4.29 3.42 -2.34
C GLU A 23 4.50 2.20 -1.45
N MET A 24 5.58 1.45 -1.68
CA MET A 24 5.82 0.23 -0.90
C MET A 24 5.97 0.49 0.60
N PRO A 25 6.87 1.41 1.04
CA PRO A 25 6.95 1.71 2.48
C PRO A 25 5.68 2.40 3.00
N GLY A 26 4.98 3.16 2.16
CA GLY A 26 3.70 3.74 2.55
C GLY A 26 2.67 2.68 2.87
N LEU A 27 2.61 1.63 2.08
CA LEU A 27 1.72 0.50 2.33
C LEU A 27 2.10 -0.22 3.63
N VAL A 28 3.40 -0.52 3.82
CA VAL A 28 3.86 -1.16 5.06
C VAL A 28 3.50 -0.34 6.28
N ALA A 29 3.75 0.97 6.23
CA ALA A 29 3.44 1.86 7.35
C ALA A 29 1.95 1.86 7.66
N SER A 30 1.11 1.92 6.61
CA SER A 30 -0.34 1.90 6.77
C SER A 30 -0.83 0.63 7.45
N MET A 31 -0.23 -0.50 7.10
CA MET A 31 -0.60 -1.79 7.68
C MET A 31 -0.18 -1.87 9.15
N VAL A 32 1.04 -1.41 9.45
CA VAL A 32 1.54 -1.41 10.83
C VAL A 32 0.71 -0.47 11.71
N LEU A 33 0.27 0.66 11.16
CA LEU A 33 -0.61 1.60 11.85
C LEU A 33 -2.07 1.14 11.86
N ARG A 34 -2.39 0.09 11.14
CA ARG A 34 -3.72 -0.52 11.09
C ARG A 34 -4.79 0.44 10.59
N CYS A 35 -4.45 1.23 9.58
CA CYS A 35 -5.38 2.17 8.96
C CYS A 35 -5.92 1.54 7.67
N ASP A 36 -7.09 0.91 7.74
CA ASP A 36 -7.65 0.20 6.59
C ASP A 36 -7.88 1.13 5.40
N GLU A 37 -8.32 2.35 5.63
CA GLU A 37 -8.51 3.32 4.54
C GLU A 37 -7.19 3.67 3.87
N CYS A 38 -6.12 3.84 4.66
CA CYS A 38 -4.79 4.13 4.14
C CYS A 38 -4.25 2.95 3.35
N ILE A 39 -4.50 1.74 3.85
CA ILE A 39 -4.09 0.51 3.19
C ILE A 39 -4.72 0.44 1.79
N LYS A 40 -6.03 0.66 1.71
CA LYS A 40 -6.75 0.62 0.43
C LYS A 40 -6.22 1.67 -0.53
N TYR A 41 -5.97 2.87 -0.04
CA TYR A 41 -5.43 3.95 -0.86
C TYR A 41 -4.09 3.56 -1.46
N HIS A 42 -3.16 3.05 -0.65
CA HIS A 42 -1.84 2.67 -1.12
C HIS A 42 -1.87 1.44 -2.02
N LEU A 43 -2.79 0.50 -1.78
CA LEU A 43 -2.98 -0.63 -2.68
C LEU A 43 -3.46 -0.18 -4.05
N GLY A 44 -4.42 0.75 -4.07
CA GLY A 44 -4.91 1.31 -5.34
C GLY A 44 -3.79 2.00 -6.11
N LYS A 45 -2.99 2.81 -5.43
CA LYS A 45 -1.85 3.48 -6.06
C LYS A 45 -0.80 2.49 -6.54
N SER A 46 -0.50 1.48 -5.73
CA SER A 46 0.45 0.44 -6.10
C SER A 46 0.00 -0.29 -7.36
N HIS A 47 -1.28 -0.60 -7.44
CA HIS A 47 -1.85 -1.26 -8.61
C HIS A 47 -1.70 -0.38 -9.86
N GLU A 48 -2.00 0.91 -9.76
CA GLU A 48 -1.85 1.86 -10.86
C GLU A 48 -0.40 1.95 -11.34
N LEU A 49 0.55 1.82 -10.44
CA LEU A 49 1.98 1.94 -10.74
C LEU A 49 2.62 0.63 -11.17
N GLY A 50 1.84 -0.44 -11.29
CA GLY A 50 2.34 -1.70 -11.81
C GLY A 50 3.04 -2.60 -10.80
N VAL A 51 2.79 -2.39 -9.51
CA VAL A 51 3.29 -3.32 -8.48
C VAL A 51 2.59 -4.66 -8.71
N THR A 52 3.36 -5.74 -8.76
CA THR A 52 2.81 -7.07 -9.05
C THR A 52 2.22 -7.70 -7.79
N THR A 53 1.36 -8.70 -7.99
CA THR A 53 0.79 -9.46 -6.88
C THR A 53 1.88 -10.09 -6.02
N GLU A 54 2.90 -10.63 -6.65
CA GLU A 54 4.03 -11.23 -5.92
C GLU A 54 4.72 -10.19 -5.03
N GLN A 55 4.93 -9.00 -5.57
CA GLN A 55 5.54 -7.91 -4.81
C GLN A 55 4.65 -7.48 -3.64
N VAL A 56 3.33 -7.39 -3.87
CA VAL A 56 2.38 -7.00 -2.83
C VAL A 56 2.38 -8.01 -1.68
N TYR A 57 2.42 -9.30 -2.00
CA TYR A 57 2.43 -10.32 -0.94
C TYR A 57 3.75 -10.32 -0.17
N GLU A 58 4.86 -9.96 -0.80
CA GLU A 58 6.13 -9.78 -0.07
C GLU A 58 6.05 -8.57 0.86
N ILE A 59 5.39 -7.50 0.41
CA ILE A 59 5.17 -6.31 1.24
C ILE A 59 4.31 -6.68 2.46
N PHE A 60 3.27 -7.48 2.26
CA PHE A 60 2.44 -7.97 3.37
C PHE A 60 3.27 -8.76 4.37
N ALA A 61 4.18 -9.58 3.89
CA ALA A 61 5.07 -10.35 4.78
C ALA A 61 5.94 -9.42 5.63
N VAL A 62 6.51 -8.38 5.00
CA VAL A 62 7.32 -7.40 5.73
C VAL A 62 6.48 -6.70 6.79
N ALA A 63 5.25 -6.31 6.45
CA ALA A 63 4.36 -5.62 7.39
C ALA A 63 4.01 -6.50 8.59
N ASN A 64 3.77 -7.79 8.35
CA ASN A 64 3.45 -8.74 9.42
C ASN A 64 4.62 -8.94 10.38
N ILE A 65 5.84 -8.98 9.85
CA ILE A 65 7.03 -9.12 10.68
C ILE A 65 7.31 -7.82 11.45
N ALA A 66 7.20 -6.69 10.78
CA ALA A 66 7.48 -5.39 11.41
C ALA A 66 6.44 -5.03 12.46
N GLY A 67 5.18 -5.29 12.19
CA GLY A 67 4.08 -4.90 13.09
C GLY A 67 3.61 -5.97 14.04
N GLY A 68 3.95 -7.22 13.79
CA GLY A 68 3.54 -8.34 14.63
C GLY A 68 2.16 -8.88 14.31
N THR A 69 1.70 -9.83 15.12
CA THR A 69 0.46 -10.57 14.85
C THR A 69 -0.78 -9.70 14.79
N ILE A 70 -0.74 -8.52 15.39
CA ILE A 70 -1.88 -7.59 15.37
C ILE A 70 -2.20 -7.09 13.97
N VAL A 71 -1.24 -7.20 13.05
CA VAL A 71 -1.41 -6.77 11.65
C VAL A 71 -2.17 -7.82 10.83
N ILE A 72 -2.18 -9.07 11.25
CA ILE A 72 -2.76 -10.17 10.46
C ILE A 72 -4.20 -9.94 10.01
N PRO A 73 -5.13 -9.48 10.87
CA PRO A 73 -6.49 -9.21 10.39
C PRO A 73 -6.54 -8.17 9.28
N HIS A 74 -5.67 -7.17 9.37
CA HIS A 74 -5.59 -6.10 8.36
C HIS A 74 -4.97 -6.63 7.07
N THR A 75 -4.03 -7.56 7.17
CA THR A 75 -3.44 -8.22 6.00
C THR A 75 -4.50 -9.01 5.24
N ARG A 76 -5.39 -9.70 5.95
CA ARG A 76 -6.47 -10.44 5.32
C ARG A 76 -7.39 -9.52 4.52
N CYS A 77 -7.80 -8.41 5.11
CA CYS A 77 -8.62 -7.43 4.41
C CYS A 77 -7.88 -6.82 3.23
N ALA A 78 -6.59 -6.54 3.41
CA ALA A 78 -5.75 -5.99 2.34
C ALA A 78 -5.66 -6.96 1.17
N ALA A 79 -5.45 -8.25 1.46
CA ALA A 79 -5.35 -9.27 0.41
C ALA A 79 -6.66 -9.40 -0.38
N GLU A 80 -7.80 -9.38 0.32
CA GLU A 80 -9.09 -9.41 -0.35
C GLU A 80 -9.28 -8.21 -1.26
N TYR A 81 -8.93 -7.03 -0.77
CA TYR A 81 -9.06 -5.81 -1.56
C TYR A 81 -8.15 -5.84 -2.79
N TRP A 82 -6.91 -6.31 -2.61
CA TRP A 82 -5.97 -6.44 -3.72
C TRP A 82 -6.50 -7.38 -4.80
N GLU A 83 -7.05 -8.53 -4.39
CA GLU A 83 -7.61 -9.49 -5.33
C GLU A 83 -8.76 -8.88 -6.12
N GLU A 84 -9.57 -8.05 -5.49
CA GLU A 84 -10.64 -7.34 -6.19
C GLU A 84 -10.09 -6.34 -7.19
N LEU A 85 -9.04 -5.61 -6.83
CA LEU A 85 -8.39 -4.67 -7.76
C LEU A 85 -7.88 -5.38 -9.01
N VAL A 86 -7.21 -6.49 -8.82
CA VAL A 86 -6.66 -7.28 -9.93
C VAL A 86 -7.76 -7.84 -10.81
N LYS A 87 -8.80 -8.35 -10.19
CA LYS A 87 -9.94 -8.95 -10.89
C LYS A 87 -10.71 -7.93 -11.72
N ASN A 88 -10.91 -6.73 -11.18
CA ASN A 88 -11.74 -5.71 -11.83
C ASN A 88 -11.07 -5.03 -13.02
N VAL A 89 -9.76 -5.20 -13.19
CA VAL A 89 -9.03 -4.62 -14.31
C VAL A 89 -9.19 -5.46 -15.57
N GLN A 90 -9.63 -6.69 -15.42
CA GLN A 90 -9.88 -7.57 -16.54
C GLN A 90 -11.26 -7.32 -17.11
#